data_fa3f375e48924e6be63b0fbfe2016059
#
_entry.id   fa3f375e48924e6be63b0fbfe2016059
#
_cell.length_a   1.000
_cell.length_b   1.000
_cell.length_c   1.000
_cell.angle_alpha   90.00
_cell.angle_beta   90.00
_cell.angle_gamma   90.00
#
_symmetry.space_group_name_H-M   'P 1'
#
loop_
_entity.id
_entity.type
_entity.pdbx_description
1 polymer ?
#
loop_
_entity_poly.entity_id
_entity_poly.type
_entity_poly.pdbx_seq_one_letter_code
_entity_poly.pdbx_strand_id
1 'polypeptide(L)'
;MTTKEVADKLVQLCTQGKFEEAMKALYSPDIVSLEPGAPPGQSREAKGIAAVQAKGEWWVSNHEVHSLKVEGPLVAGSHFSVVFKMDVTFKPESKRFNMEEVAVYKVAGGKIVNEEFFYNM
;
A
#
# COMPACT_ATOMS: atom_id res chain seq x y z
N MET A 1 -19.04 -3.76 3.61
CA MET A 1 -18.03 -4.38 4.51
C MET A 1 -17.69 -3.44 5.66
N THR A 2 -17.49 -3.98 6.83
CA THR A 2 -17.01 -3.21 7.98
C THR A 2 -15.52 -2.88 7.80
N THR A 3 -15.01 -1.94 8.61
CA THR A 3 -13.57 -1.63 8.63
C THR A 3 -12.74 -2.89 8.87
N LYS A 4 -13.15 -3.72 9.83
CA LYS A 4 -12.44 -4.97 10.15
C LYS A 4 -12.44 -5.94 8.97
N GLU A 5 -13.56 -6.10 8.29
CA GLU A 5 -13.66 -6.99 7.13
C GLU A 5 -12.77 -6.52 5.98
N VAL A 6 -12.75 -5.21 5.71
CA VAL A 6 -11.85 -4.62 4.70
C VAL A 6 -10.39 -4.86 5.10
N ALA A 7 -10.05 -4.60 6.37
CA ALA A 7 -8.69 -4.79 6.87
C ALA A 7 -8.22 -6.25 6.77
N ASP A 8 -9.06 -7.19 7.19
CA ASP A 8 -8.73 -8.62 7.12
C ASP A 8 -8.54 -9.07 5.67
N LYS A 9 -9.38 -8.60 4.76
CA LYS A 9 -9.28 -8.93 3.33
C LYS A 9 -8.02 -8.36 2.71
N LEU A 10 -7.67 -7.12 3.05
CA LEU A 10 -6.43 -6.50 2.57
C LEU A 10 -5.21 -7.32 3.01
N VAL A 11 -5.13 -7.66 4.29
CA VAL A 11 -4.00 -8.45 4.82
C VAL A 11 -3.93 -9.82 4.14
N GLN A 12 -5.06 -10.48 3.95
CA GLN A 12 -5.12 -11.77 3.26
C GLN A 12 -4.55 -11.69 1.85
N LEU A 13 -4.98 -10.71 1.06
CA LEU A 13 -4.55 -10.55 -0.32
C LEU A 13 -3.08 -10.10 -0.41
N CYS A 14 -2.66 -9.17 0.43
CA CYS A 14 -1.28 -8.71 0.44
C CYS A 14 -0.30 -9.79 0.88
N THR A 15 -0.68 -10.63 1.84
CA THR A 15 0.14 -11.77 2.27
C THR A 15 0.40 -12.75 1.11
N GLN A 16 -0.55 -12.84 0.18
CA GLN A 16 -0.43 -13.66 -1.04
C GLN A 16 0.27 -12.93 -2.20
N GLY A 17 0.69 -11.69 -2.00
CA GLY A 17 1.29 -10.86 -3.04
C GLY A 17 0.30 -10.32 -4.05
N LYS A 18 -1.00 -10.40 -3.77
CA LYS A 18 -2.09 -9.99 -4.68
C LYS A 18 -2.47 -8.53 -4.49
N PHE A 19 -1.50 -7.63 -4.63
CA PHE A 19 -1.70 -6.19 -4.39
C PHE A 19 -2.69 -5.56 -5.36
N GLU A 20 -2.61 -5.90 -6.64
CA GLU A 20 -3.52 -5.36 -7.66
C GLU A 20 -4.96 -5.80 -7.41
N GLU A 21 -5.16 -7.07 -7.05
CA GLU A 21 -6.48 -7.60 -6.71
C GLU A 21 -7.06 -6.89 -5.48
N ALA A 22 -6.21 -6.62 -4.48
CA ALA A 22 -6.62 -5.86 -3.30
C ALA A 22 -7.12 -4.46 -3.65
N MET A 23 -6.40 -3.75 -4.53
CA MET A 23 -6.81 -2.43 -5.01
C MET A 23 -8.16 -2.48 -5.72
N LYS A 24 -8.34 -3.44 -6.63
CA LYS A 24 -9.59 -3.58 -7.39
C LYS A 24 -10.78 -3.89 -6.50
N ALA A 25 -10.58 -4.74 -5.48
CA ALA A 25 -11.66 -5.20 -4.61
C ALA A 25 -12.02 -4.20 -3.52
N LEU A 26 -11.04 -3.47 -2.96
CA LEU A 26 -11.19 -2.76 -1.70
C LEU A 26 -11.08 -1.24 -1.81
N TYR A 27 -10.45 -0.69 -2.86
CA TYR A 27 -10.22 0.74 -2.97
C TYR A 27 -11.41 1.47 -3.58
N SER A 28 -11.72 2.65 -3.00
CA SER A 28 -12.69 3.58 -3.59
C SER A 28 -12.15 4.17 -4.89
N PRO A 29 -13.02 4.49 -5.87
CA PRO A 29 -12.58 5.27 -7.05
C PRO A 29 -11.89 6.58 -6.71
N ASP A 30 -12.24 7.18 -5.57
CA ASP A 30 -11.70 8.46 -5.10
C ASP A 30 -10.55 8.31 -4.10
N ILE A 31 -9.91 7.15 -4.06
CA ILE A 31 -8.79 6.87 -3.16
C ILE A 31 -7.71 7.95 -3.24
N VAL A 32 -7.19 8.35 -2.08
CA VAL A 32 -6.01 9.21 -1.98
C VAL A 32 -4.89 8.41 -1.33
N SER A 33 -3.72 8.43 -1.94
CA SER A 33 -2.53 7.71 -1.46
C SER A 33 -1.40 8.68 -1.22
N LEU A 34 -0.80 8.62 -0.03
CA LEU A 34 0.26 9.52 0.41
C LEU A 34 1.54 8.75 0.71
N GLU A 35 2.65 9.22 0.14
CA GLU A 35 3.98 8.74 0.48
C GLU A 35 4.64 9.69 1.48
N PRO A 36 5.70 9.28 2.24
CA PRO A 36 6.37 10.18 3.19
C PRO A 36 7.12 11.33 2.52
N GLY A 37 7.38 11.23 1.22
CA GLY A 37 8.01 12.28 0.42
C GLY A 37 7.93 11.94 -1.05
N ALA A 38 8.54 12.79 -1.88
CA ALA A 38 8.62 12.59 -3.32
C ALA A 38 9.90 13.22 -3.88
N PRO A 39 10.37 12.75 -5.04
CA PRO A 39 11.47 13.41 -5.75
C PRO A 39 11.12 14.86 -6.06
N PRO A 40 12.13 15.76 -6.24
CA PRO A 40 11.86 17.14 -6.60
C PRO A 40 10.96 17.26 -7.83
N GLY A 41 9.97 18.15 -7.75
CA GLY A 41 9.01 18.36 -8.84
C GLY A 41 7.87 17.36 -8.91
N GLN A 42 7.85 16.36 -8.04
CA GLN A 42 6.77 15.37 -7.96
C GLN A 42 5.96 15.53 -6.67
N SER A 43 4.70 15.11 -6.71
CA SER A 43 3.82 15.14 -5.55
C SER A 43 3.96 13.86 -4.74
N ARG A 44 3.93 13.98 -3.40
CA ARG A 44 3.82 12.83 -2.51
C ARG A 44 2.40 12.23 -2.50
N GLU A 45 1.45 12.89 -3.16
CA GLU A 45 0.03 12.51 -3.18
C GLU A 45 -0.38 12.00 -4.55
N ALA A 46 -1.07 10.86 -4.59
CA ALA A 46 -1.75 10.34 -5.77
C ALA A 46 -3.25 10.31 -5.49
N LYS A 47 -4.04 10.93 -6.36
CA LYS A 47 -5.50 11.01 -6.22
C LYS A 47 -6.19 10.21 -7.31
N GLY A 48 -7.18 9.41 -6.90
CA GLY A 48 -7.99 8.59 -7.78
C GLY A 48 -7.38 7.24 -8.06
N ILE A 49 -8.24 6.27 -8.36
CA ILE A 49 -7.84 4.87 -8.52
C ILE A 49 -6.84 4.68 -9.67
N ALA A 50 -7.00 5.42 -10.77
CA ALA A 50 -6.08 5.31 -11.92
C ALA A 50 -4.65 5.72 -11.55
N ALA A 51 -4.49 6.84 -10.83
CA ALA A 51 -3.18 7.30 -10.38
C ALA A 51 -2.55 6.36 -9.36
N VAL A 52 -3.35 5.82 -8.45
CA VAL A 52 -2.87 4.88 -7.42
C VAL A 52 -2.48 3.55 -8.07
N GLN A 53 -3.26 3.04 -9.02
CA GLN A 53 -2.89 1.83 -9.77
C GLN A 53 -1.60 2.03 -10.58
N ALA A 54 -1.44 3.17 -11.24
CA ALA A 54 -0.22 3.49 -11.99
C ALA A 54 1.01 3.51 -11.09
N LYS A 55 0.88 4.09 -9.89
CA LYS A 55 1.94 4.08 -8.87
C LYS A 55 2.31 2.66 -8.46
N GLY A 56 1.32 1.83 -8.21
CA GLY A 56 1.52 0.42 -7.85
C GLY A 56 2.20 -0.38 -8.96
N GLU A 57 1.78 -0.19 -10.21
CA GLU A 57 2.38 -0.85 -11.38
C GLU A 57 3.84 -0.44 -11.56
N TRP A 58 4.15 0.85 -11.39
CA TRP A 58 5.52 1.34 -11.44
C TRP A 58 6.38 0.64 -10.38
N TRP A 59 5.87 0.56 -9.16
CA TRP A 59 6.60 -0.07 -8.05
C TRP A 59 6.89 -1.54 -8.34
N VAL A 60 5.87 -2.30 -8.74
CA VAL A 60 6.00 -3.73 -9.06
C VAL A 60 6.96 -3.95 -10.23
N SER A 61 6.89 -3.11 -11.26
CA SER A 61 7.76 -3.23 -12.44
C SER A 61 9.23 -2.94 -12.14
N ASN A 62 9.52 -2.11 -11.14
CA ASN A 62 10.87 -1.68 -10.80
C ASN A 62 11.48 -2.41 -9.60
N HIS A 63 10.72 -3.27 -8.94
CA HIS A 63 11.21 -4.01 -7.77
C HIS A 63 11.03 -5.51 -7.95
N GLU A 64 12.02 -6.26 -7.47
CA GLU A 64 11.89 -7.70 -7.30
C GLU A 64 11.74 -7.98 -5.81
N VAL A 65 10.64 -8.62 -5.42
CA VAL A 65 10.36 -8.97 -4.03
C VAL A 65 10.89 -10.38 -3.75
N HIS A 66 11.87 -10.49 -2.88
CA HIS A 66 12.47 -11.77 -2.49
C HIS A 66 11.72 -12.41 -1.33
N SER A 67 11.23 -11.59 -0.39
CA SER A 67 10.39 -12.04 0.71
C SER A 67 9.45 -10.92 1.15
N LEU A 68 8.30 -11.30 1.69
CA LEU A 68 7.27 -10.39 2.15
C LEU A 68 6.66 -10.94 3.43
N LYS A 69 6.58 -10.09 4.45
CA LYS A 69 5.84 -10.38 5.67
C LYS A 69 4.86 -9.24 5.92
N VAL A 70 3.61 -9.59 6.17
CA VAL A 70 2.53 -8.62 6.45
C VAL A 70 2.08 -8.84 7.89
N GLU A 71 2.15 -7.79 8.70
CA GLU A 71 1.75 -7.84 10.10
C GLU A 71 0.53 -6.93 10.34
N GLY A 72 -0.41 -7.40 11.13
CA GLY A 72 -1.65 -6.72 11.43
C GLY A 72 -2.87 -7.52 10.98
N PRO A 73 -4.04 -6.87 10.83
CA PRO A 73 -4.26 -5.44 11.01
C PRO A 73 -4.45 -5.02 12.48
N LEU A 74 -4.20 -3.74 12.75
CA LEU A 74 -4.63 -3.09 13.99
C LEU A 74 -5.77 -2.15 13.63
N VAL A 75 -6.96 -2.40 14.17
CA VAL A 75 -8.20 -1.70 13.78
C VAL A 75 -8.68 -0.79 14.91
N ALA A 76 -8.99 0.46 14.55
CA ALA A 76 -9.59 1.42 15.46
C ALA A 76 -10.61 2.29 14.68
N GLY A 77 -11.91 2.10 14.97
CA GLY A 77 -12.97 2.87 14.33
C GLY A 77 -12.98 2.69 12.81
N SER A 78 -12.80 3.79 12.08
CA SER A 78 -12.77 3.79 10.62
C SER A 78 -11.35 3.63 10.05
N HIS A 79 -10.34 3.41 10.89
CA HIS A 79 -8.95 3.28 10.48
C HIS A 79 -8.37 1.93 10.84
N PHE A 80 -7.38 1.50 10.07
CA PHE A 80 -6.55 0.36 10.42
C PHE A 80 -5.12 0.56 9.91
N SER A 81 -4.18 -0.16 10.52
CA SER A 81 -2.78 -0.13 10.11
C SER A 81 -2.25 -1.51 9.82
N VAL A 82 -1.28 -1.57 8.94
CA VAL A 82 -0.59 -2.80 8.52
C VAL A 82 0.90 -2.48 8.42
N VAL A 83 1.76 -3.41 8.83
CA VAL A 83 3.20 -3.29 8.64
C VAL A 83 3.63 -4.26 7.55
N PHE A 84 4.34 -3.74 6.55
CA PHE A 84 4.94 -4.52 5.47
C PHE A 84 6.44 -4.60 5.69
N LYS A 85 6.98 -5.81 5.72
CA LYS A 85 8.42 -6.07 5.82
C LYS A 85 8.84 -6.85 4.58
N MET A 86 9.73 -6.29 3.79
CA MET A 86 10.12 -6.86 2.50
C MET A 86 11.63 -6.86 2.33
N ASP A 87 12.12 -7.92 1.69
CA ASP A 87 13.46 -7.98 1.11
C ASP A 87 13.27 -7.78 -0.39
N VAL A 88 13.79 -6.68 -0.93
CA VAL A 88 13.54 -6.28 -2.30
C VAL A 88 14.80 -5.85 -3.02
N THR A 89 14.80 -5.96 -4.35
CA THR A 89 15.82 -5.35 -5.22
C THR A 89 15.18 -4.28 -6.06
N PHE A 90 15.73 -3.06 -6.00
CA PHE A 90 15.37 -1.99 -6.92
C PHE A 90 16.13 -2.21 -8.22
N LYS A 91 15.42 -2.70 -9.25
CA LYS A 91 16.03 -3.17 -10.51
C LYS A 91 16.87 -2.11 -11.23
N PRO A 92 16.42 -0.83 -11.36
CA PRO A 92 17.18 0.17 -12.11
C PRO A 92 18.61 0.40 -11.58
N GLU A 93 18.82 0.21 -10.28
CA GLU A 93 20.13 0.41 -9.63
C GLU A 93 20.76 -0.90 -9.17
N SER A 94 20.11 -2.05 -9.42
CA SER A 94 20.52 -3.36 -8.92
C SER A 94 20.79 -3.34 -7.41
N LYS A 95 19.99 -2.55 -6.67
CA LYS A 95 20.18 -2.35 -5.24
C LYS A 95 19.21 -3.21 -4.45
N ARG A 96 19.75 -4.11 -3.63
CA ARG A 96 18.97 -4.96 -2.71
C ARG A 96 18.96 -4.35 -1.32
N PHE A 97 17.80 -4.27 -0.70
CA PHE A 97 17.65 -3.73 0.65
C PHE A 97 16.42 -4.30 1.34
N ASN A 98 16.38 -4.16 2.65
CA ASN A 98 15.22 -4.47 3.46
C ASN A 98 14.36 -3.22 3.60
N MET A 99 13.07 -3.37 3.33
CA MET A 99 12.09 -2.31 3.42
C MET A 99 11.10 -2.64 4.52
N GLU A 100 10.87 -1.68 5.39
CA GLU A 100 9.85 -1.77 6.43
C GLU A 100 8.99 -0.53 6.38
N GLU A 101 7.67 -0.71 6.21
CA GLU A 101 6.76 0.41 6.15
C GLU A 101 5.50 0.16 6.96
N VAL A 102 4.99 1.22 7.56
CA VAL A 102 3.67 1.24 8.20
C VAL A 102 2.70 1.90 7.23
N ALA A 103 1.59 1.22 6.95
CA ALA A 103 0.52 1.78 6.14
C ALA A 103 -0.70 2.02 7.03
N VAL A 104 -1.27 3.22 6.95
CA VAL A 104 -2.49 3.60 7.67
C VAL A 104 -3.58 3.84 6.65
N TYR A 105 -4.71 3.17 6.86
CA TYR A 105 -5.85 3.18 5.94
C TYR A 105 -7.08 3.77 6.60
N LYS A 106 -7.87 4.53 5.84
CA LYS A 106 -9.19 4.98 6.25
C LYS A 106 -10.25 4.30 5.40
N VAL A 107 -11.29 3.80 6.06
CA VAL A 107 -12.42 3.12 5.42
C VAL A 107 -13.68 3.99 5.54
N ALA A 108 -14.39 4.16 4.44
CA ALA A 108 -15.69 4.81 4.41
C ALA A 108 -16.56 4.11 3.37
N GLY A 109 -17.82 3.86 3.72
CA GLY A 109 -18.75 3.15 2.81
C GLY A 109 -18.29 1.76 2.41
N GLY A 110 -17.53 1.08 3.28
CA GLY A 110 -17.01 -0.26 3.00
C GLY A 110 -15.84 -0.31 2.04
N LYS A 111 -15.22 0.83 1.73
CA LYS A 111 -14.07 0.94 0.83
C LYS A 111 -12.94 1.74 1.47
N ILE A 112 -11.71 1.49 1.03
CA ILE A 112 -10.55 2.28 1.44
C ILE A 112 -10.58 3.58 0.66
N VAL A 113 -10.66 4.70 1.38
CA VAL A 113 -10.73 6.04 0.78
C VAL A 113 -9.41 6.81 0.93
N ASN A 114 -8.53 6.37 1.83
CA ASN A 114 -7.22 6.98 2.03
C ASN A 114 -6.22 5.94 2.51
N GLU A 115 -4.99 6.04 2.00
CA GLU A 115 -3.86 5.28 2.51
C GLU A 115 -2.66 6.20 2.65
N GLU A 116 -1.91 6.03 3.73
CA GLU A 116 -0.69 6.80 3.96
C GLU A 116 0.42 5.86 4.43
N PHE A 117 1.58 5.97 3.78
CA PHE A 117 2.74 5.11 4.05
C PHE A 117 3.80 5.88 4.82
N PHE A 118 4.44 5.18 5.76
CA PHE A 118 5.51 5.72 6.60
C PHE A 118 6.71 4.78 6.52
N TYR A 119 7.81 5.27 5.96
CA TYR A 119 9.09 4.55 5.88
C TYR A 119 10.23 5.56 5.78
N ASN A 120 11.44 5.11 6.05
CA ASN A 120 12.62 5.94 5.91
C ASN A 120 12.99 6.09 4.43
N MET A 121 13.27 7.31 4.04
CA MET A 121 13.65 7.63 2.66
C MET A 121 15.16 7.74 2.51
#